data_d5a86d41cb8fcc505ebbf31c7cd3672c
#
_entry.id   d5a86d41cb8fcc505ebbf31c7cd3672c
#
_cell.length_a   1.000
_cell.length_b   1.000
_cell.length_c   1.000
_cell.angle_alpha   90.00
_cell.angle_beta   90.00
_cell.angle_gamma   90.00
#
_symmetry.space_group_name_H-M   'P 1'
#
loop_
_entity.id
_entity.type
_entity.pdbx_description
1 polymer ?
#
loop_
_entity_poly.entity_id
_entity_poly.type
_entity_poly.pdbx_seq_one_letter_code
_entity_poly.pdbx_strand_id
1 'polypeptide(L)'
;MDILINEYYNLEQTLELEQSIISKKQSHNGYSVEREYINSKEYHDKFEKLAVNKDVQQSIYIQTGRLLEHVDGHGEEKMVAIDARTGKFIVDNFAREGRIESTSFTNDEYLLIQKSKNSVVLIHNHSENGRPSAQDLLTYLNDLHIRLSIVACHDGTLYE
;
A
#
# COMPACT_ATOMS: atom_id res chain seq x y z
N MET A 1 14.37 2.59 -26.14
CA MET A 1 14.55 3.02 -24.73
C MET A 1 13.83 4.36 -24.44
N ASP A 2 13.85 5.31 -25.36
CA ASP A 2 13.27 6.66 -25.16
C ASP A 2 11.74 6.71 -25.11
N ILE A 3 11.02 5.78 -25.73
CA ILE A 3 9.56 5.74 -25.76
C ILE A 3 9.00 5.36 -24.38
N LEU A 4 9.56 4.37 -23.72
CA LEU A 4 9.15 3.93 -22.38
C LEU A 4 9.41 5.00 -21.32
N ILE A 5 10.51 5.75 -21.45
CA ILE A 5 10.85 6.84 -20.56
C ILE A 5 9.85 7.99 -20.74
N ASN A 6 9.47 8.34 -21.96
CA ASN A 6 8.48 9.39 -22.23
C ASN A 6 7.08 9.00 -21.75
N GLU A 7 6.66 7.75 -21.93
CA GLU A 7 5.39 7.25 -21.42
C GLU A 7 5.37 7.27 -19.88
N TYR A 8 6.48 6.94 -19.26
CA TYR A 8 6.64 7.01 -17.81
C TYR A 8 6.52 8.45 -17.28
N TYR A 9 7.23 9.41 -17.86
CA TYR A 9 7.13 10.83 -17.46
C TYR A 9 5.72 11.41 -17.67
N ASN A 10 5.03 11.01 -18.74
CA ASN A 10 3.66 11.41 -18.96
C ASN A 10 2.71 10.82 -17.92
N LEU A 11 2.92 9.57 -17.52
CA LEU A 11 2.14 8.92 -16.47
C LEU A 11 2.38 9.61 -15.12
N GLU A 12 3.61 9.91 -14.78
CA GLU A 12 3.98 10.63 -13.56
C GLU A 12 3.30 12.00 -13.47
N GLN A 13 3.39 12.81 -14.53
CA GLN A 13 2.73 14.13 -14.59
C GLN A 13 1.21 14.03 -14.49
N THR A 14 0.60 13.02 -15.12
CA THR A 14 -0.84 12.79 -15.05
C THR A 14 -1.26 12.39 -13.63
N LEU A 15 -0.51 11.52 -12.99
CA LEU A 15 -0.75 11.10 -11.60
C LEU A 15 -0.62 12.26 -10.62
N GLU A 16 0.44 13.09 -10.76
CA GLU A 16 0.62 14.28 -9.92
C GLU A 16 -0.51 15.31 -10.10
N LEU A 17 -0.96 15.51 -11.35
CA LEU A 17 -2.06 16.45 -11.64
C LEU A 17 -3.37 15.95 -11.02
N GLU A 18 -3.68 14.66 -11.16
CA GLU A 18 -4.87 14.05 -10.55
C GLU A 18 -4.81 14.09 -9.02
N GLN A 19 -3.66 13.82 -8.40
CA GLN A 19 -3.44 13.96 -6.97
C GLN A 19 -3.69 15.41 -6.50
N SER A 20 -3.20 16.40 -7.25
CA SER A 20 -3.40 17.82 -6.92
C SER A 20 -4.86 18.26 -7.02
N ILE A 21 -5.65 17.64 -7.91
CA ILE A 21 -7.08 17.90 -8.08
C ILE A 21 -7.88 17.25 -6.95
N ILE A 22 -7.50 16.05 -6.54
CA ILE A 22 -8.17 15.31 -5.45
C ILE A 22 -7.89 15.97 -4.11
N SER A 23 -6.64 16.35 -3.83
CA SER A 23 -6.26 17.03 -2.58
C SER A 23 -6.98 18.37 -2.35
N LYS A 24 -7.35 19.08 -3.42
CA LYS A 24 -8.13 20.32 -3.34
C LYS A 24 -9.63 20.10 -3.03
N LYS A 25 -10.14 18.89 -3.16
CA LYS A 25 -11.57 18.57 -2.95
C LYS A 25 -11.92 18.01 -1.57
N GLN A 26 -10.94 17.61 -0.79
CA GLN A 26 -11.18 17.00 0.52
C GLN A 26 -10.80 17.98 1.63
N SER A 27 -11.81 18.45 2.38
CA SER A 27 -11.61 19.11 3.67
C SER A 27 -11.20 18.03 4.67
N HIS A 28 -9.91 17.95 4.97
CA HIS A 28 -9.37 16.90 5.83
C HIS A 28 -9.69 17.13 7.30
N ASN A 29 -10.33 16.13 7.93
CA ASN A 29 -10.32 15.91 9.38
C ASN A 29 -8.96 15.36 9.86
N GLY A 30 -7.85 15.94 9.41
CA GLY A 30 -6.53 15.40 9.72
C GLY A 30 -6.29 14.05 9.06
N TYR A 31 -5.37 13.25 9.62
CA TYR A 31 -4.99 11.92 9.13
C TYR A 31 -5.84 10.78 9.72
N SER A 32 -7.08 11.06 10.12
CA SER A 32 -7.96 10.05 10.70
C SER A 32 -8.41 9.03 9.68
N VAL A 33 -8.43 7.78 10.08
CA VAL A 33 -8.95 6.67 9.30
C VAL A 33 -10.48 6.60 9.43
N GLU A 34 -11.19 6.38 8.32
CA GLU A 34 -12.64 6.22 8.26
C GLU A 34 -13.06 4.85 8.84
N ARG A 35 -12.94 4.72 10.17
CA ARG A 35 -13.11 3.44 10.90
C ARG A 35 -14.45 2.77 10.65
N GLU A 36 -15.52 3.54 10.52
CA GLU A 36 -16.85 2.98 10.26
C GLU A 36 -16.86 2.25 8.91
N TYR A 37 -16.27 2.86 7.89
CA TYR A 37 -16.21 2.26 6.57
C TYR A 37 -15.24 1.07 6.50
N ILE A 38 -14.03 1.18 7.04
CA ILE A 38 -13.05 0.06 6.99
C ILE A 38 -13.49 -1.18 7.78
N ASN A 39 -14.43 -1.02 8.72
CA ASN A 39 -15.04 -2.14 9.45
C ASN A 39 -16.34 -2.65 8.78
N SER A 40 -16.73 -2.08 7.65
CA SER A 40 -17.94 -2.48 6.95
C SER A 40 -17.75 -3.76 6.13
N LYS A 41 -18.87 -4.44 5.85
CA LYS A 41 -18.87 -5.56 4.91
C LYS A 41 -18.43 -5.13 3.51
N GLU A 42 -18.83 -3.93 3.07
CA GLU A 42 -18.47 -3.39 1.76
C GLU A 42 -16.96 -3.27 1.59
N TYR A 43 -16.25 -2.81 2.62
CA TYR A 43 -14.79 -2.74 2.61
C TYR A 43 -14.16 -4.14 2.57
N HIS A 44 -14.65 -5.08 3.39
CA HIS A 44 -14.19 -6.47 3.38
C HIS A 44 -14.36 -7.13 1.99
N ASP A 45 -15.49 -6.90 1.33
CA ASP A 45 -15.79 -7.48 0.02
C ASP A 45 -14.81 -7.02 -1.10
N LYS A 46 -14.07 -5.91 -0.90
CA LYS A 46 -13.00 -5.49 -1.83
C LYS A 46 -11.87 -6.51 -1.88
N PHE A 47 -11.49 -7.04 -0.72
CA PHE A 47 -10.38 -8.00 -0.61
C PHE A 47 -10.71 -9.38 -1.20
N GLU A 48 -11.99 -9.76 -1.19
CA GLU A 48 -12.45 -11.00 -1.83
C GLU A 48 -12.34 -10.98 -3.35
N LYS A 49 -12.15 -9.80 -3.97
CA LYS A 49 -11.98 -9.64 -5.42
C LYS A 49 -10.53 -9.69 -5.88
N LEU A 50 -9.58 -9.63 -4.96
CA LEU A 50 -8.15 -9.69 -5.30
C LEU A 50 -7.80 -11.02 -5.97
N ALA A 51 -6.94 -10.95 -7.00
CA ALA A 51 -6.53 -12.11 -7.81
C ALA A 51 -5.53 -13.04 -7.09
N VAL A 52 -5.82 -13.39 -5.85
CA VAL A 52 -5.03 -14.30 -5.00
C VAL A 52 -5.96 -15.31 -4.31
N ASN A 53 -5.39 -16.36 -3.68
CA ASN A 53 -6.19 -17.36 -2.97
C ASN A 53 -6.84 -16.77 -1.69
N LYS A 54 -7.86 -17.45 -1.17
CA LYS A 54 -8.65 -16.97 -0.02
C LYS A 54 -7.84 -16.72 1.25
N ASP A 55 -6.86 -17.55 1.53
CA ASP A 55 -6.01 -17.39 2.73
C ASP A 55 -5.19 -16.09 2.63
N VAL A 56 -4.69 -15.79 1.43
CA VAL A 56 -3.97 -14.56 1.15
C VAL A 56 -4.91 -13.35 1.17
N GLN A 57 -6.11 -13.44 0.58
CA GLN A 57 -7.15 -12.39 0.66
C GLN A 57 -7.46 -12.04 2.11
N GLN A 58 -7.71 -13.04 2.94
CA GLN A 58 -7.99 -12.85 4.37
C GLN A 58 -6.79 -12.23 5.11
N SER A 59 -5.58 -12.67 4.80
CA SER A 59 -4.38 -12.10 5.40
C SER A 59 -4.17 -10.64 4.99
N ILE A 60 -4.36 -10.29 3.72
CA ILE A 60 -4.29 -8.90 3.25
C ILE A 60 -5.29 -8.05 4.02
N TYR A 61 -6.55 -8.48 4.16
CA TYR A 61 -7.57 -7.76 4.92
C TYR A 61 -7.14 -7.52 6.38
N ILE A 62 -6.67 -8.57 7.07
CA ILE A 62 -6.23 -8.48 8.48
C ILE A 62 -5.02 -7.53 8.61
N GLN A 63 -4.01 -7.65 7.74
CA GLN A 63 -2.81 -6.83 7.83
C GLN A 63 -3.09 -5.37 7.43
N THR A 64 -3.99 -5.14 6.48
CA THR A 64 -4.46 -3.79 6.13
C THR A 64 -5.20 -3.14 7.30
N GLY A 65 -6.09 -3.86 7.97
CA GLY A 65 -6.78 -3.36 9.17
C GLY A 65 -5.79 -2.99 10.27
N ARG A 66 -4.81 -3.85 10.55
CA ARG A 66 -3.75 -3.64 11.54
C ARG A 66 -2.86 -2.43 11.18
N LEU A 67 -2.53 -2.25 9.89
CA LEU A 67 -1.78 -1.11 9.39
C LEU A 67 -2.56 0.19 9.60
N LEU A 68 -3.82 0.25 9.16
CA LEU A 68 -4.66 1.44 9.28
C LEU A 68 -4.95 1.80 10.74
N GLU A 69 -5.13 0.81 11.62
CA GLU A 69 -5.25 1.05 13.07
C GLU A 69 -3.98 1.68 13.66
N HIS A 70 -2.80 1.21 13.21
CA HIS A 70 -1.52 1.72 13.68
C HIS A 70 -1.27 3.19 13.27
N VAL A 71 -1.68 3.58 12.05
CA VAL A 71 -1.45 4.93 11.51
C VAL A 71 -2.61 5.91 11.73
N ASP A 72 -3.70 5.49 12.39
CA ASP A 72 -4.87 6.34 12.61
C ASP A 72 -4.52 7.62 13.39
N GLY A 73 -4.85 8.76 12.82
CA GLY A 73 -4.48 10.08 13.35
C GLY A 73 -3.04 10.52 13.02
N HIS A 74 -2.28 9.70 12.29
CA HIS A 74 -0.90 10.00 11.90
C HIS A 74 -0.76 10.12 10.38
N GLY A 75 0.04 11.07 9.91
CA GLY A 75 0.36 11.25 8.49
C GLY A 75 1.46 10.31 7.99
N GLU A 76 1.98 9.44 8.84
CA GLU A 76 3.08 8.54 8.51
C GLU A 76 2.64 7.42 7.57
N GLU A 77 3.53 7.04 6.67
CA GLU A 77 3.37 5.83 5.88
C GLU A 77 4.13 4.67 6.52
N LYS A 78 3.47 3.55 6.59
CA LYS A 78 3.99 2.28 7.07
C LYS A 78 3.75 1.18 6.06
N MET A 79 4.45 0.07 6.20
CA MET A 79 4.27 -1.06 5.28
C MET A 79 4.42 -2.41 5.97
N VAL A 80 3.79 -3.39 5.34
CA VAL A 80 3.77 -4.79 5.75
C VAL A 80 4.08 -5.66 4.54
N ALA A 81 4.85 -6.73 4.74
CA ALA A 81 5.06 -7.77 3.76
C ALA A 81 4.48 -9.10 4.25
N ILE A 82 3.76 -9.79 3.37
CA ILE A 82 3.26 -11.15 3.60
C ILE A 82 3.65 -12.07 2.46
N ASP A 83 3.69 -13.36 2.72
CA ASP A 83 3.90 -14.38 1.71
C ASP A 83 2.69 -14.46 0.75
N ALA A 84 2.93 -14.32 -0.55
CA ALA A 84 1.88 -14.25 -1.56
C ALA A 84 1.18 -15.59 -1.84
N ARG A 85 1.68 -16.69 -1.30
CA ARG A 85 1.09 -18.03 -1.47
C ARG A 85 0.30 -18.47 -0.25
N THR A 86 0.82 -18.17 0.94
CA THR A 86 0.29 -18.68 2.21
C THR A 86 -0.40 -17.62 3.06
N GLY A 87 -0.23 -16.33 2.74
CA GLY A 87 -0.69 -15.20 3.57
C GLY A 87 0.13 -15.01 4.85
N LYS A 88 1.19 -15.80 5.07
CA LYS A 88 1.99 -15.70 6.29
C LYS A 88 2.67 -14.33 6.39
N PHE A 89 2.54 -13.68 7.56
CA PHE A 89 3.27 -12.47 7.88
C PHE A 89 4.79 -12.69 7.81
N ILE A 90 5.51 -11.73 7.22
CA ILE A 90 6.96 -11.75 7.10
C ILE A 90 7.57 -10.67 7.97
N VAL A 91 7.22 -9.40 7.72
CA VAL A 91 7.80 -8.23 8.39
C VAL A 91 6.90 -7.02 8.23
N ASP A 92 6.95 -6.11 9.19
CA ASP A 92 6.46 -4.74 9.08
C ASP A 92 7.52 -3.74 9.59
N ASN A 93 7.30 -2.45 9.33
CA ASN A 93 8.16 -1.36 9.79
C ASN A 93 7.51 -0.50 10.88
N PHE A 94 6.50 -1.01 11.59
CA PHE A 94 5.70 -0.25 12.55
C PHE A 94 6.50 0.29 13.74
N ALA A 95 7.51 -0.45 14.18
CA ALA A 95 8.32 -0.07 15.34
C ALA A 95 9.25 1.14 15.09
N ARG A 96 9.43 1.54 13.83
CA ARG A 96 10.26 2.70 13.48
C ARG A 96 9.41 3.95 13.35
N GLU A 97 10.03 5.11 13.60
CA GLU A 97 9.45 6.39 13.22
C GLU A 97 9.19 6.41 11.70
N GLY A 98 7.99 6.77 11.30
CA GLY A 98 7.58 6.87 9.92
C GLY A 98 7.90 8.24 9.32
N ARG A 99 7.66 8.35 8.01
CA ARG A 99 7.73 9.62 7.28
C ARG A 99 6.38 9.86 6.64
N ILE A 100 6.05 11.12 6.43
CA ILE A 100 4.92 11.53 5.62
C ILE A 100 5.31 11.28 4.15
N GLU A 101 4.39 10.74 3.36
CA GLU A 101 4.52 10.50 1.92
C GLU A 101 5.65 9.55 1.51
N SER A 102 6.22 8.78 2.42
CA SER A 102 7.19 7.75 2.05
C SER A 102 7.38 6.67 3.10
N THR A 103 7.54 5.44 2.66
CA THR A 103 7.89 4.31 3.52
C THR A 103 8.88 3.38 2.83
N SER A 104 9.67 2.67 3.63
CA SER A 104 10.62 1.69 3.12
C SER A 104 10.97 0.65 4.18
N PHE A 105 11.47 -0.49 3.76
CA PHE A 105 12.15 -1.45 4.62
C PHE A 105 13.64 -1.12 4.77
N THR A 106 14.21 -1.44 5.91
CA THR A 106 15.68 -1.48 6.10
C THR A 106 16.27 -2.65 5.31
N ASN A 107 17.60 -2.67 5.15
CA ASN A 107 18.27 -3.80 4.51
C ASN A 107 18.01 -5.13 5.24
N ASP A 108 17.96 -5.13 6.58
CA ASP A 108 17.69 -6.33 7.37
C ASP A 108 16.26 -6.82 7.20
N GLU A 109 15.27 -5.91 7.19
CA GLU A 109 13.87 -6.23 6.91
C GLU A 109 13.70 -6.75 5.47
N TYR A 110 14.39 -6.13 4.50
CA TYR A 110 14.37 -6.58 3.12
C TYR A 110 15.00 -7.96 2.92
N LEU A 111 16.04 -8.29 3.68
CA LEU A 111 16.61 -9.64 3.69
C LEU A 111 15.63 -10.70 4.17
N LEU A 112 14.69 -10.36 5.08
CA LEU A 112 13.62 -11.29 5.47
C LEU A 112 12.67 -11.56 4.32
N ILE A 113 12.35 -10.52 3.53
CA ILE A 113 11.53 -10.64 2.33
C ILE A 113 12.22 -11.53 1.30
N GLN A 114 13.51 -11.29 1.02
CA GLN A 114 14.28 -12.08 0.05
C GLN A 114 14.47 -13.54 0.47
N LYS A 115 14.46 -13.84 1.76
CA LYS A 115 14.51 -15.21 2.26
C LYS A 115 13.20 -15.97 2.12
N SER A 116 12.10 -15.29 1.82
CA SER A 116 10.84 -15.96 1.49
C SER A 116 11.02 -16.83 0.25
N LYS A 117 10.54 -18.07 0.33
CA LYS A 117 10.58 -19.00 -0.81
C LYS A 117 9.57 -18.64 -1.90
N ASN A 118 8.55 -17.87 -1.55
CA ASN A 118 7.49 -17.44 -2.44
C ASN A 118 7.62 -15.93 -2.69
N SER A 119 6.98 -15.44 -3.75
CA SER A 119 6.77 -14.02 -3.94
C SER A 119 5.99 -13.42 -2.77
N VAL A 120 6.03 -12.12 -2.62
CA VAL A 120 5.40 -11.40 -1.52
C VAL A 120 4.27 -10.49 -1.99
N VAL A 121 3.36 -10.17 -1.09
CA VAL A 121 2.45 -9.03 -1.19
C VAL A 121 2.99 -7.92 -0.31
N LEU A 122 3.13 -6.72 -0.86
CA LEU A 122 3.42 -5.51 -0.10
C LEU A 122 2.12 -4.75 0.16
N ILE A 123 1.95 -4.24 1.36
CA ILE A 123 0.81 -3.42 1.77
C ILE A 123 1.38 -2.16 2.42
N HIS A 124 0.99 -0.97 1.95
CA HIS A 124 1.32 0.28 2.62
C HIS A 124 0.12 1.23 2.63
N ASN A 125 0.16 2.27 3.45
CA ASN A 125 -0.92 3.24 3.53
C ASN A 125 -0.56 4.56 2.86
N HIS A 126 -1.58 5.25 2.35
CA HIS A 126 -1.53 6.66 2.00
C HIS A 126 -2.49 7.45 2.88
N SER A 127 -1.96 8.35 3.70
CA SER A 127 -2.77 9.15 4.63
C SER A 127 -3.60 10.24 3.93
N GLU A 128 -3.16 10.67 2.77
CA GLU A 128 -3.85 11.70 1.96
C GLU A 128 -4.77 11.10 0.87
N ASN A 129 -5.02 9.79 0.93
CA ASN A 129 -5.92 9.08 0.01
C ASN A 129 -5.49 9.16 -1.48
N GLY A 130 -4.19 9.41 -1.70
CA GLY A 130 -3.58 9.48 -3.02
C GLY A 130 -3.42 8.12 -3.68
N ARG A 131 -3.34 8.12 -5.01
CA ARG A 131 -2.98 6.94 -5.80
C ARG A 131 -1.53 6.51 -5.53
N PRO A 132 -1.15 5.27 -5.93
CA PRO A 132 0.25 4.85 -5.90
C PRO A 132 1.14 5.89 -6.57
N SER A 133 2.24 6.23 -5.92
CA SER A 133 3.25 7.14 -6.49
C SER A 133 4.03 6.46 -7.62
N ALA A 134 4.73 7.25 -8.41
CA ALA A 134 5.65 6.72 -9.41
C ALA A 134 6.73 5.82 -8.79
N GLN A 135 7.18 6.14 -7.56
CA GLN A 135 8.15 5.33 -6.83
C GLN A 135 7.56 3.97 -6.41
N ASP A 136 6.29 3.92 -6.00
CA ASP A 136 5.60 2.66 -5.68
C ASP A 136 5.53 1.75 -6.91
N LEU A 137 5.15 2.33 -8.06
CA LEU A 137 5.10 1.62 -9.33
C LEU A 137 6.48 1.11 -9.78
N LEU A 138 7.53 1.94 -9.66
CA LEU A 138 8.90 1.53 -9.97
C LEU A 138 9.38 0.41 -9.05
N THR A 139 9.10 0.48 -7.77
CA THR A 139 9.45 -0.56 -6.81
C THR A 139 8.78 -1.88 -7.20
N TYR A 140 7.49 -1.83 -7.52
CA TYR A 140 6.75 -3.00 -7.98
C TYR A 140 7.30 -3.59 -9.29
N LEU A 141 7.59 -2.74 -10.28
CA LEU A 141 8.05 -3.18 -11.61
C LEU A 141 9.49 -3.72 -11.59
N ASN A 142 10.34 -3.21 -10.71
CA ASN A 142 11.75 -3.58 -10.66
C ASN A 142 12.04 -4.77 -9.74
N ASP A 143 11.12 -5.14 -8.86
CA ASP A 143 11.29 -6.28 -7.94
C ASP A 143 10.38 -7.45 -8.35
N LEU A 144 10.94 -8.39 -9.10
CA LEU A 144 10.24 -9.61 -9.53
C LEU A 144 9.77 -10.51 -8.38
N HIS A 145 10.20 -10.22 -7.15
CA HIS A 145 9.76 -10.93 -5.96
C HIS A 145 8.40 -10.43 -5.45
N ILE A 146 7.99 -9.22 -5.82
CA ILE A 146 6.70 -8.66 -5.48
C ILE A 146 5.64 -9.20 -6.44
N ARG A 147 4.65 -9.91 -5.91
CA ARG A 147 3.52 -10.44 -6.67
C ARG A 147 2.35 -9.47 -6.77
N LEU A 148 2.14 -8.68 -5.72
CA LEU A 148 1.03 -7.76 -5.59
C LEU A 148 1.46 -6.61 -4.67
N SER A 149 1.10 -5.39 -5.01
CA SER A 149 1.25 -4.21 -4.16
C SER A 149 -0.13 -3.63 -3.87
N ILE A 150 -0.40 -3.37 -2.60
CA ILE A 150 -1.67 -2.81 -2.11
C ILE A 150 -1.38 -1.46 -1.47
N VAL A 151 -2.09 -0.43 -1.91
CA VAL A 151 -2.13 0.87 -1.22
C VAL A 151 -3.47 1.01 -0.53
N ALA A 152 -3.44 1.13 0.79
CA ALA A 152 -4.61 1.30 1.64
C ALA A 152 -4.73 2.76 2.09
N CYS A 153 -5.74 3.46 1.62
CA CYS A 153 -5.99 4.84 2.00
C CYS A 153 -6.82 4.95 3.28
N HIS A 154 -6.67 6.05 4.00
CA HIS A 154 -7.37 6.32 5.25
C HIS A 154 -8.89 6.48 5.08
N ASP A 155 -9.35 6.85 3.88
CA ASP A 155 -10.79 6.90 3.51
C ASP A 155 -11.37 5.54 3.10
N GLY A 156 -10.56 4.48 3.14
CA GLY A 156 -10.94 3.14 2.70
C GLY A 156 -10.82 2.90 1.18
N THR A 157 -10.26 3.84 0.41
CA THR A 157 -9.87 3.55 -0.97
C THR A 157 -8.73 2.53 -0.98
N LEU A 158 -8.80 1.57 -1.91
CA LEU A 158 -7.81 0.52 -2.07
C LEU A 158 -7.31 0.51 -3.52
N TYR A 159 -6.00 0.54 -3.70
CA TYR A 159 -5.35 0.36 -5.00
C TYR A 159 -4.54 -0.93 -5.01
N GLU A 160 -4.54 -1.62 -6.17
CA GLU A 160 -3.81 -2.85 -6.44
C GLU A 160 -3.09 -2.80 -7.79
#